data_e9e0b1c6500284ea43a4d3ec8975e4ed
#
_entry.id   e9e0b1c6500284ea43a4d3ec8975e4ed
#
_cell.length_a   1.000
_cell.length_b   1.000
_cell.length_c   1.000
_cell.angle_alpha   90.00
_cell.angle_beta   90.00
_cell.angle_gamma   90.00
#
_symmetry.space_group_name_H-M   'P 1'
#
loop_
_entity.id
_entity.type
_entity.pdbx_description
1 polymer ?
#
loop_
_entity_poly.entity_id
_entity_poly.type
_entity_poly.pdbx_seq_one_letter_code
_entity_poly.pdbx_strand_id
1 'polypeptide(L)' 'MTDEDYKWLDEHKLFLYVSQHITKEEKQELYNIYNRITGENKKPNGCGKCIRTTLNTLKMHYEKDRS' A
#
# COMPACT_ATOMS: atom_id res chain seq x y z
N MET A 1 -3.83 0.07 11.62
CA MET A 1 -2.84 0.88 10.86
C MET A 1 -2.42 2.06 11.72
N THR A 2 -1.15 2.41 11.71
CA THR A 2 -0.67 3.56 12.48
C THR A 2 -1.05 4.87 11.80
N ASP A 3 -1.01 5.96 12.56
CA ASP A 3 -1.31 7.29 12.00
C ASP A 3 -0.34 7.66 10.89
N GLU A 4 0.92 7.29 11.03
CA GLU A 4 1.94 7.55 10.02
C GLU A 4 1.64 6.79 8.73
N ASP A 5 1.24 5.53 8.84
CA ASP A 5 0.90 4.72 7.68
C ASP A 5 -0.34 5.28 6.99
N TYR A 6 -1.35 5.66 7.77
CA TYR A 6 -2.56 6.26 7.22
C TYR A 6 -2.24 7.57 6.49
N LYS A 7 -1.43 8.41 7.10
CA LYS A 7 -1.04 9.68 6.49
C LYS A 7 -0.29 9.47 5.17
N TRP A 8 0.62 8.51 5.15
CA TRP A 8 1.37 8.20 3.92
C TRP A 8 0.42 7.73 2.83
N LEU A 9 -0.51 6.83 3.16
CA LEU A 9 -1.49 6.34 2.20
C LEU A 9 -2.43 7.45 1.73
N ASP A 10 -2.79 8.36 2.61
CA ASP A 10 -3.64 9.50 2.25
C ASP A 10 -2.93 10.43 1.26
N GLU A 11 -1.65 10.68 1.48
CA GLU A 11 -0.84 11.50 0.57
C GLU A 11 -0.64 10.80 -0.79
N HIS A 12 -0.65 9.48 -0.81
CA HIS A 12 -0.43 8.67 -2.02
C HIS A 12 -1.68 7.89 -2.43
N LYS A 13 -2.85 8.38 -2.07
CA LYS A 13 -4.10 7.66 -2.30
C LYS A 13 -4.38 7.36 -3.77
N LEU A 14 -3.81 8.13 -4.68
CA LEU A 14 -3.98 7.88 -6.10
C LEU A 14 -3.42 6.52 -6.52
N PHE A 15 -2.41 6.01 -5.83
CA PHE A 15 -1.91 4.66 -6.08
C PHE A 15 -2.97 3.60 -5.80
N LEU A 16 -3.90 3.89 -4.90
CA LEU A 16 -4.94 2.95 -4.50
C LEU A 16 -6.14 2.95 -5.46
N TYR A 17 -6.41 4.07 -6.10
CA TYR A 17 -7.62 4.26 -6.89
C TYR A 17 -7.38 4.38 -8.39
N VAL A 18 -6.20 4.80 -8.79
CA VAL A 18 -5.86 5.06 -10.18
C VAL A 18 -4.56 4.35 -10.53
N SER A 19 -4.49 3.76 -11.72
CA SER A 19 -3.24 3.18 -12.20
C SER A 19 -2.22 4.29 -12.43
N GLN A 20 -1.10 4.23 -11.73
CA GLN A 20 -0.02 5.19 -11.86
C GLN A 20 1.31 4.49 -11.85
N HIS A 21 2.31 5.18 -12.38
CA HIS A 21 3.67 4.71 -12.23
C HIS A 21 4.10 4.85 -10.78
N ILE A 22 4.62 3.77 -10.21
CA ILE A 22 5.09 3.75 -8.83
C ILE A 22 6.60 3.60 -8.85
N THR A 23 7.32 4.51 -8.18
CA THR A 23 8.76 4.43 -8.11
C THR A 23 9.18 3.26 -7.23
N LYS A 24 10.44 2.85 -7.36
CA LYS A 24 10.98 1.76 -6.58
C LYS A 24 10.89 2.06 -5.07
N GLU A 25 11.16 3.29 -4.69
CA GLU A 25 11.12 3.72 -3.29
C GLU A 25 9.70 3.69 -2.75
N GLU A 26 8.75 4.18 -3.54
CA GLU A 26 7.34 4.17 -3.17
C GLU A 26 6.82 2.74 -3.04
N LYS A 27 7.23 1.86 -3.95
CA LYS A 27 6.85 0.46 -3.91
C LYS A 27 7.37 -0.20 -2.62
N GLN A 28 8.59 0.08 -2.25
CA GLN A 28 9.16 -0.44 -1.01
C GLN A 28 8.35 0.01 0.20
N GLU A 29 7.97 1.27 0.24
CA GLU A 29 7.18 1.80 1.35
C GLU A 29 5.79 1.18 1.40
N LEU A 30 5.16 0.98 0.24
CA LEU A 30 3.87 0.30 0.18
C LEU A 30 3.95 -1.09 0.79
N TYR A 31 4.99 -1.84 0.46
CA TYR A 31 5.18 -3.18 1.02
C TYR A 31 5.50 -3.14 2.50
N ASN A 32 6.25 -2.14 2.95
CA ASN A 32 6.54 -1.98 4.37
C ASN A 32 5.24 -1.78 5.17
N ILE A 33 4.36 -0.90 4.67
CA ILE A 33 3.08 -0.64 5.30
C ILE A 33 2.21 -1.90 5.28
N TYR A 34 2.15 -2.56 4.14
CA TYR A 34 1.39 -3.80 3.99
C TYR A 34 1.84 -4.85 5.01
N ASN A 35 3.15 -5.02 5.14
CA ASN A 35 3.70 -6.01 6.07
C ASN A 35 3.37 -5.67 7.53
N ARG A 36 3.38 -4.39 7.87
CA ARG A 36 3.02 -3.97 9.23
C ARG A 36 1.54 -4.23 9.53
N ILE A 37 0.68 -4.02 8.55
CA ILE A 37 -0.77 -4.19 8.72
C ILE A 37 -1.14 -5.68 8.78
N THR A 38 -0.55 -6.49 7.93
CA THR A 38 -0.93 -7.90 7.78
C THR A 38 -0.09 -8.86 8.60
N GLY A 39 1.06 -8.41 9.07
CA GLY A 39 2.02 -9.28 9.75
C GLY A 39 2.80 -10.17 8.79
N GLU A 40 2.71 -9.93 7.50
CA GLU A 40 3.46 -10.68 6.51
C GLU A 40 4.85 -10.11 6.30
N ASN A 41 5.66 -10.78 5.49
CA ASN A 41 7.02 -10.36 5.20
C ASN A 41 7.30 -10.45 3.71
N LYS A 42 6.46 -9.78 2.93
CA LYS A 42 6.60 -9.77 1.48
C LYS A 42 7.61 -8.71 1.04
N LYS A 43 8.29 -9.00 -0.06
CA LYS A 43 9.25 -8.08 -0.65
C LYS A 43 8.75 -7.61 -2.02
N PRO A 44 9.03 -6.37 -2.40
CA PRO A 44 8.68 -5.90 -3.74
C PRO A 44 9.35 -6.75 -4.82
N ASN A 45 8.57 -7.08 -5.84
CA ASN A 45 9.10 -7.81 -6.99
C ASN A 45 8.43 -7.27 -8.25
N GLY A 46 8.76 -7.83 -9.41
CA GLY A 46 8.22 -7.39 -10.68
C GLY A 46 6.84 -7.93 -11.02
N CYS A 47 6.16 -8.55 -10.08
CA CYS A 47 4.85 -9.16 -10.32
C CYS A 47 3.74 -8.11 -10.25
N GLY A 48 3.13 -7.80 -11.39
CA GLY A 48 2.03 -6.83 -11.44
C GLY A 48 0.80 -7.25 -10.66
N LYS A 49 0.50 -8.56 -10.63
CA LYS A 49 -0.62 -9.07 -9.86
C LYS A 49 -0.37 -8.93 -8.36
N CYS A 50 0.87 -9.14 -7.94
CA CYS A 50 1.24 -9.05 -6.53
C CYS A 50 1.06 -7.63 -6.01
N ILE A 51 1.50 -6.64 -6.77
CA ILE A 51 1.36 -5.25 -6.34
C ILE A 51 -0.12 -4.84 -6.32
N ARG A 52 -0.90 -5.32 -7.28
CA ARG A 52 -2.32 -5.02 -7.31
C ARG A 52 -3.02 -5.58 -6.07
N THR A 53 -2.71 -6.81 -5.70
CA THR A 53 -3.26 -7.43 -4.50
C THR A 53 -2.86 -6.65 -3.25
N THR A 54 -1.60 -6.24 -3.18
CA THR A 54 -1.10 -5.43 -2.07
C THR A 54 -1.84 -4.11 -1.98
N LEU A 55 -2.01 -3.42 -3.11
CA LEU A 55 -2.73 -2.15 -3.15
C LEU A 55 -4.20 -2.31 -2.76
N ASN A 56 -4.84 -3.38 -3.22
CA ASN A 56 -6.24 -3.63 -2.86
C ASN A 56 -6.40 -3.84 -1.36
N THR A 57 -5.49 -4.57 -0.74
CA THR A 57 -5.51 -4.80 0.70
C THR A 57 -5.31 -3.49 1.45
N LEU A 58 -4.35 -2.68 1.03
CA LEU A 58 -4.10 -1.37 1.62
C LEU A 58 -5.31 -0.45 1.45
N LYS A 59 -5.93 -0.49 0.28
CA LYS A 59 -7.14 0.30 0.02
C LYS A 59 -8.25 -0.07 0.99
N MET A 60 -8.47 -1.35 1.23
CA MET A 60 -9.49 -1.81 2.18
C MET A 60 -9.23 -1.27 3.58
N HIS A 61 -7.99 -1.37 4.05
CA HIS A 61 -7.63 -0.87 5.38
C HIS A 61 -7.74 0.65 5.46
N TYR A 62 -7.32 1.34 4.41
CA TYR A 62 -7.40 2.79 4.35
C TYR A 62 -8.86 3.26 4.43
N GLU A 63 -9.74 2.65 3.65
CA GLU A 63 -11.16 3.02 3.65
C GLU A 63 -11.83 2.70 4.99
N LYS A 64 -11.45 1.59 5.61
CA LYS A 64 -11.99 1.19 6.91
C LYS A 64 -11.59 2.18 8.00
N ASP A 65 -10.34 2.61 8.02
CA ASP A 65 -9.86 3.56 9.01
C ASP A 65 -10.43 4.96 8.80
N ARG A 66 -10.76 5.27 7.55
CA ARG A 66 -11.29 6.57 7.19
C ARG A 66 -12.76 6.76 7.63
N SER A 67 -13.51 5.69 7.70
CA SER A 67 -14.93 5.75 8.03
C SER A 67 -15.21 5.79 9.59
#